data_50e7e3a2c54cd9b2607013b0d50f12d9
#
_entry.id   50e7e3a2c54cd9b2607013b0d50f12d9
#
_cell.length_a   1.000
_cell.length_b   1.000
_cell.length_c   1.000
_cell.angle_alpha   90.00
_cell.angle_beta   90.00
_cell.angle_gamma   90.00
#
_symmetry.space_group_name_H-M   'P 1'
#
loop_
_entity.id
_entity.type
_entity.pdbx_description
1 polymer ?
#
loop_
_entity_poly.entity_id
_entity_poly.type
_entity_poly.pdbx_seq_one_letter_code
_entity_poly.pdbx_strand_id
1 'polypeptide(L)'
;MLFQENNMDRVRRIQLIDTHSGGDVSRIVTSGIGLLPGKNVREKMEYLQKHADGLRKLLISEPYGIPEMSVDLIVEPSHPDAVAGYIIMEVMGYPVYSGSNTICTATALLESGIVQMQEGEQEFILESPAGLAHIGAKCHNGRVESITCEGLPSYIA
;
A
#
# COMPACT_ATOMS: atom_id res chain seq x y z
N MET A 1 -7.54 -14.51 8.99
CA MET A 1 -8.85 -14.26 9.65
C MET A 1 -9.01 -12.77 9.85
N LEU A 2 -9.65 -12.13 8.90
CA LEU A 2 -9.93 -10.69 8.91
C LEU A 2 -11.13 -10.45 9.82
N PHE A 3 -10.94 -9.76 10.96
CA PHE A 3 -12.00 -9.20 11.81
C PHE A 3 -13.29 -10.04 11.94
N GLN A 4 -13.22 -11.25 12.50
CA GLN A 4 -14.41 -11.91 13.02
C GLN A 4 -14.73 -11.33 14.40
N GLU A 5 -15.98 -10.89 14.57
CA GLU A 5 -16.50 -10.16 15.74
C GLU A 5 -16.42 -10.91 17.10
N ASN A 6 -16.02 -12.16 17.13
CA ASN A 6 -16.13 -13.03 18.31
C ASN A 6 -14.83 -13.39 19.02
N ASN A 7 -13.80 -12.54 19.00
CA ASN A 7 -12.58 -12.85 19.74
C ASN A 7 -12.03 -11.61 20.46
N MET A 8 -12.77 -11.12 21.44
CA MET A 8 -12.39 -9.95 22.28
C MET A 8 -11.11 -10.17 23.10
N ASP A 9 -10.62 -11.41 23.23
CA ASP A 9 -9.44 -11.76 24.04
C ASP A 9 -8.12 -11.80 23.24
N ARG A 10 -8.12 -11.45 21.95
CA ARG A 10 -6.91 -11.48 21.13
C ARG A 10 -6.43 -10.07 20.78
N VAL A 11 -5.29 -9.68 21.34
CA VAL A 11 -4.53 -8.52 20.87
C VAL A 11 -4.06 -8.78 19.44
N ARG A 12 -4.42 -7.88 18.51
CA ARG A 12 -3.86 -7.84 17.16
C ARG A 12 -2.78 -6.79 17.09
N ARG A 13 -1.70 -7.13 16.40
CA ARG A 13 -0.63 -6.18 16.12
C ARG A 13 -0.60 -5.93 14.62
N ILE A 14 -0.81 -4.66 14.23
CA ILE A 14 -0.67 -4.17 12.87
C ILE A 14 0.57 -3.28 12.85
N GLN A 15 1.49 -3.54 11.93
CA GLN A 15 2.68 -2.71 11.74
C GLN A 15 2.40 -1.68 10.65
N LEU A 16 2.72 -0.44 10.95
CA LEU A 16 2.46 0.72 10.12
C LEU A 16 3.73 1.54 9.95
N ILE A 17 3.86 2.20 8.80
CA ILE A 17 4.86 3.23 8.54
C ILE A 17 4.11 4.45 8.03
N ASP A 18 4.21 5.57 8.74
CA ASP A 18 3.63 6.83 8.28
C ASP A 18 4.62 7.55 7.36
N THR A 19 4.12 7.99 6.22
CA THR A 19 4.87 8.63 5.15
C THR A 19 4.14 9.87 4.65
N HIS A 20 4.79 10.67 3.83
CA HIS A 20 4.12 11.72 3.05
C HIS A 20 4.83 11.98 1.72
N SER A 21 4.09 12.39 0.72
CA SER A 21 4.59 12.87 -0.57
C SER A 21 4.11 14.30 -0.77
N GLY A 22 5.02 15.27 -0.63
CA GLY A 22 4.67 16.68 -0.73
C GLY A 22 3.66 17.19 0.33
N GLY A 23 3.49 16.49 1.44
CA GLY A 23 2.51 16.77 2.49
C GLY A 23 1.23 15.94 2.42
N ASP A 24 1.03 15.18 1.35
CA ASP A 24 -0.05 14.20 1.21
C ASP A 24 0.30 12.95 2.01
N VAL A 25 -0.40 12.74 3.12
CA VAL A 25 -0.06 11.72 4.13
C VAL A 25 -0.56 10.35 3.72
N SER A 26 0.32 9.36 3.78
CA SER A 26 -0.02 7.97 3.52
C SER A 26 0.54 7.05 4.61
N ARG A 27 -0.29 6.16 5.11
CA ARG A 27 0.05 5.14 6.12
C ARG A 27 0.21 3.79 5.47
N ILE A 28 1.40 3.21 5.53
CA ILE A 28 1.71 1.95 4.86
C ILE A 28 1.58 0.80 5.86
N VAL A 29 0.63 -0.09 5.63
CA VAL A 29 0.41 -1.29 6.45
C VAL A 29 1.30 -2.40 5.91
N THR A 30 2.35 -2.74 6.66
CA THR A 30 3.36 -3.71 6.22
C THR A 30 3.14 -5.12 6.74
N SER A 31 2.39 -5.28 7.83
CA SER A 31 2.08 -6.61 8.39
C SER A 31 0.89 -6.60 9.34
N GLY A 32 0.43 -7.79 9.72
CA GLY A 32 -0.61 -7.98 10.74
C GLY A 32 -2.02 -8.23 10.19
N ILE A 33 -2.21 -8.25 8.86
CA ILE A 33 -3.54 -8.43 8.25
C ILE A 33 -3.79 -9.86 7.78
N GLY A 34 -2.77 -10.65 7.52
CA GLY A 34 -2.89 -11.99 6.97
C GLY A 34 -3.18 -12.00 5.47
N LEU A 35 -3.32 -13.20 4.92
CA LEU A 35 -3.55 -13.38 3.48
C LEU A 35 -4.97 -13.00 3.09
N LEU A 36 -5.07 -12.19 2.04
CA LEU A 36 -6.35 -11.83 1.43
C LEU A 36 -6.72 -12.82 0.34
N PRO A 37 -7.99 -13.27 0.28
CA PRO A 37 -8.51 -14.01 -0.86
C PRO A 37 -8.47 -13.16 -2.13
N GLY A 38 -8.11 -13.79 -3.24
CA GLY A 38 -8.04 -13.16 -4.56
C GLY A 38 -6.83 -13.65 -5.36
N LYS A 39 -7.01 -13.80 -6.68
CA LYS A 39 -5.96 -14.27 -7.60
C LYS A 39 -4.98 -13.16 -7.99
N ASN A 40 -5.41 -11.92 -7.87
CA ASN A 40 -4.62 -10.72 -8.19
C ASN A 40 -4.94 -9.60 -7.19
N VAL A 41 -4.19 -8.50 -7.26
CA VAL A 41 -4.35 -7.37 -6.33
C VAL A 41 -5.73 -6.74 -6.43
N ARG A 42 -6.32 -6.70 -7.64
CA ARG A 42 -7.68 -6.18 -7.84
C ARG A 42 -8.73 -7.02 -7.13
N GLU A 43 -8.68 -8.34 -7.26
CA GLU A 43 -9.62 -9.23 -6.56
C GLU A 43 -9.46 -9.15 -5.03
N LYS A 44 -8.22 -9.00 -4.54
CA LYS A 44 -7.94 -8.77 -3.11
C LYS A 44 -8.56 -7.45 -2.62
N MET A 45 -8.45 -6.37 -3.40
CA MET A 45 -9.12 -5.10 -3.12
C MET A 45 -10.64 -5.25 -3.08
N GLU A 46 -11.23 -5.94 -4.08
CA GLU A 46 -12.68 -6.18 -4.12
C GLU A 46 -13.16 -7.02 -2.94
N TYR A 47 -12.34 -7.98 -2.49
CA TYR A 47 -12.64 -8.74 -1.27
C TYR A 47 -12.67 -7.84 -0.03
N LEU A 48 -11.68 -6.96 0.15
CA LEU A 48 -11.68 -5.99 1.24
C LEU A 48 -12.93 -5.12 1.21
N GLN A 49 -13.25 -4.57 0.07
CA GLN A 49 -14.41 -3.69 -0.12
C GLN A 49 -15.73 -4.38 0.24
N LYS A 50 -15.89 -5.63 -0.15
CA LYS A 50 -17.16 -6.37 0.04
C LYS A 50 -17.27 -7.04 1.41
N HIS A 51 -16.16 -7.51 1.98
CA HIS A 51 -16.18 -8.44 3.12
C HIS A 51 -15.37 -7.99 4.33
N ALA A 52 -14.50 -6.99 4.19
CA ALA A 52 -13.58 -6.60 5.26
C ALA A 52 -13.29 -5.08 5.32
N ASP A 53 -14.25 -4.25 4.93
CA ASP A 53 -14.13 -2.77 4.92
C ASP A 53 -13.88 -2.17 6.32
N GLY A 54 -14.07 -2.95 7.37
CA GLY A 54 -13.75 -2.55 8.75
C GLY A 54 -12.30 -2.15 8.95
N LEU A 55 -11.35 -2.74 8.20
CA LEU A 55 -9.94 -2.36 8.25
C LEU A 55 -9.73 -0.92 7.78
N ARG A 56 -10.28 -0.57 6.62
CA ARG A 56 -10.22 0.80 6.09
C ARG A 56 -10.80 1.79 7.11
N LYS A 57 -12.04 1.55 7.56
CA LYS A 57 -12.73 2.41 8.52
C LYS A 57 -11.93 2.59 9.82
N LEU A 58 -11.31 1.54 10.33
CA LEU A 58 -10.47 1.60 11.51
C LEU A 58 -9.28 2.54 11.32
N LEU A 59 -8.61 2.47 10.17
CA LEU A 59 -7.32 3.13 9.96
C LEU A 59 -7.44 4.58 9.45
N ILE A 60 -8.59 4.97 8.87
CA ILE A 60 -8.84 6.34 8.40
C ILE A 60 -9.77 7.15 9.31
N SER A 61 -10.28 6.57 10.39
CA SER A 61 -11.19 7.24 11.31
C SER A 61 -10.55 7.42 12.67
N GLU A 62 -10.97 8.50 13.37
CA GLU A 62 -10.53 8.71 14.75
C GLU A 62 -10.90 7.52 15.65
N PRO A 63 -10.07 7.18 16.62
CA PRO A 63 -8.83 7.88 17.05
C PRO A 63 -7.56 7.42 16.30
N TYR A 64 -7.64 6.49 15.37
CA TYR A 64 -6.47 5.87 14.75
C TYR A 64 -6.06 6.50 13.42
N GLY A 65 -6.92 7.29 12.82
CA GLY A 65 -6.69 7.99 11.55
C GLY A 65 -7.47 9.29 11.47
N ILE A 66 -7.38 9.93 10.33
CA ILE A 66 -8.12 11.14 9.97
C ILE A 66 -8.64 11.00 8.53
N PRO A 67 -9.73 11.70 8.15
CA PRO A 67 -10.33 11.57 6.81
C PRO A 67 -9.40 11.93 5.64
N GLU A 68 -8.43 12.81 5.89
CA GLU A 68 -7.44 13.25 4.89
C GLU A 68 -6.32 12.23 4.65
N MET A 69 -6.23 11.20 5.50
CA MET A 69 -5.20 10.18 5.41
C MET A 69 -5.56 9.13 4.38
N SER A 70 -4.58 8.76 3.54
CA SER A 70 -4.63 7.50 2.80
C SER A 70 -3.95 6.39 3.58
N VAL A 71 -4.35 5.15 3.31
CA VAL A 71 -3.73 3.95 3.86
C VAL A 71 -3.43 2.99 2.71
N ASP A 72 -2.20 2.54 2.61
CA ASP A 72 -1.76 1.57 1.61
C ASP A 72 -1.47 0.24 2.29
N LEU A 73 -2.22 -0.79 1.95
CA LEU A 73 -2.01 -2.14 2.45
C LEU A 73 -1.09 -2.92 1.53
N ILE A 74 0.06 -3.34 2.04
CA ILE A 74 0.98 -4.22 1.30
C ILE A 74 0.40 -5.64 1.26
N VAL A 75 0.39 -6.20 0.06
CA VAL A 75 -0.08 -7.56 -0.22
C VAL A 75 0.92 -8.30 -1.11
N GLU A 76 0.80 -9.63 -1.14
CA GLU A 76 1.55 -10.43 -2.13
C GLU A 76 1.10 -10.06 -3.55
N PRO A 77 2.05 -9.79 -4.46
CA PRO A 77 1.76 -9.54 -5.86
C PRO A 77 1.28 -10.81 -6.55
N SER A 78 0.55 -10.66 -7.65
CA SER A 78 0.20 -11.77 -8.53
C SER A 78 1.09 -11.87 -9.75
N HIS A 79 1.71 -10.76 -10.14
CA HIS A 79 2.62 -10.72 -11.28
C HIS A 79 4.04 -11.10 -10.83
N PRO A 80 4.73 -12.01 -11.56
CA PRO A 80 6.04 -12.52 -11.15
C PRO A 80 7.15 -11.46 -11.11
N ASP A 81 7.02 -10.37 -11.88
CA ASP A 81 8.01 -9.29 -11.92
C ASP A 81 7.77 -8.23 -10.83
N ALA A 82 6.62 -8.24 -10.17
CA ALA A 82 6.33 -7.29 -9.11
C ALA A 82 6.93 -7.76 -7.77
N VAL A 83 7.62 -6.87 -7.08
CA VAL A 83 8.23 -7.16 -5.76
C VAL A 83 7.22 -7.10 -4.62
N ALA A 84 6.14 -6.34 -4.79
CA ALA A 84 5.02 -6.24 -3.85
C ALA A 84 3.76 -5.77 -4.58
N GLY A 85 2.61 -6.14 -4.03
CA GLY A 85 1.32 -5.53 -4.35
C GLY A 85 0.93 -4.51 -3.29
N TYR A 86 0.07 -3.56 -3.63
CA TYR A 86 -0.51 -2.62 -2.67
C TYR A 86 -1.95 -2.26 -3.01
N ILE A 87 -2.75 -2.00 -1.97
CA ILE A 87 -4.16 -1.62 -2.08
C ILE A 87 -4.36 -0.32 -1.33
N ILE A 88 -4.87 0.71 -2.01
CA ILE A 88 -5.12 2.03 -1.44
C ILE A 88 -6.49 2.04 -0.78
N MET A 89 -6.58 2.60 0.42
CA MET A 89 -7.78 2.79 1.21
C MET A 89 -7.91 4.26 1.62
N GLU A 90 -9.01 4.90 1.26
CA GLU A 90 -9.29 6.30 1.55
C GLU A 90 -10.72 6.48 2.04
N VAL A 91 -11.07 7.70 2.46
CA VAL A 91 -12.44 8.02 2.91
C VAL A 91 -13.47 7.72 1.83
N MET A 92 -13.14 7.96 0.54
CA MET A 92 -14.00 7.70 -0.60
C MET A 92 -14.04 6.23 -1.06
N GLY A 93 -13.23 5.35 -0.45
CA GLY A 93 -13.20 3.94 -0.79
C GLY A 93 -11.82 3.42 -1.15
N TYR A 94 -11.73 2.74 -2.28
CA TYR A 94 -10.53 2.04 -2.74
C TYR A 94 -10.10 2.53 -4.12
N PRO A 95 -9.28 3.58 -4.22
CA PRO A 95 -8.71 3.99 -5.49
C PRO A 95 -7.88 2.86 -6.11
N VAL A 96 -7.97 2.70 -7.42
CA VAL A 96 -7.22 1.65 -8.12
C VAL A 96 -5.77 2.02 -8.36
N TYR A 97 -5.45 3.32 -8.36
CA TYR A 97 -4.11 3.88 -8.51
C TYR A 97 -4.06 5.31 -7.99
N SER A 98 -2.91 5.70 -7.43
CA SER A 98 -2.58 7.07 -7.04
C SER A 98 -1.06 7.25 -7.07
N GLY A 99 -0.58 8.32 -7.67
CA GLY A 99 0.85 8.61 -7.79
C GLY A 99 1.51 8.87 -6.43
N SER A 100 0.91 9.72 -5.58
CA SER A 100 1.44 10.03 -4.25
C SER A 100 1.51 8.78 -3.36
N ASN A 101 0.47 7.96 -3.35
CA ASN A 101 0.47 6.69 -2.61
C ASN A 101 1.53 5.71 -3.14
N THR A 102 1.71 5.63 -4.45
CA THR A 102 2.77 4.81 -5.05
C THR A 102 4.16 5.24 -4.61
N ILE A 103 4.44 6.56 -4.60
CA ILE A 103 5.70 7.12 -4.11
C ILE A 103 5.92 6.80 -2.63
N CYS A 104 4.90 7.01 -1.79
CA CYS A 104 4.93 6.70 -0.37
C CYS A 104 5.19 5.22 -0.11
N THR A 105 4.46 4.33 -0.81
CA THR A 105 4.64 2.88 -0.72
C THR A 105 6.04 2.46 -1.11
N ALA A 106 6.56 2.92 -2.25
CA ALA A 106 7.90 2.59 -2.72
C ALA A 106 8.98 3.05 -1.72
N THR A 107 8.86 4.26 -1.18
CA THR A 107 9.78 4.80 -0.17
C THR A 107 9.76 3.94 1.09
N ALA A 108 8.58 3.63 1.62
CA ALA A 108 8.44 2.82 2.82
C ALA A 108 9.02 1.41 2.65
N LEU A 109 8.80 0.76 1.50
CA LEU A 109 9.33 -0.57 1.22
C LEU A 109 10.86 -0.59 1.17
N LEU A 110 11.48 0.44 0.59
CA LEU A 110 12.93 0.57 0.53
C LEU A 110 13.53 0.88 1.90
N GLU A 111 13.04 1.91 2.59
CA GLU A 111 13.61 2.35 3.86
C GLU A 111 13.34 1.38 5.03
N SER A 112 12.30 0.55 4.94
CA SER A 112 12.06 -0.53 5.90
C SER A 112 12.85 -1.81 5.62
N GLY A 113 13.50 -1.91 4.45
CA GLY A 113 14.22 -3.11 4.03
C GLY A 113 13.34 -4.26 3.54
N ILE A 114 12.04 -4.05 3.34
CA ILE A 114 11.15 -5.04 2.71
C ILE A 114 11.58 -5.28 1.26
N VAL A 115 11.92 -4.19 0.56
CA VAL A 115 12.64 -4.24 -0.71
C VAL A 115 14.09 -3.84 -0.44
N GLN A 116 15.05 -4.63 -0.94
CA GLN A 116 16.45 -4.33 -0.73
C GLN A 116 16.84 -3.04 -1.43
N MET A 117 17.32 -2.07 -0.66
CA MET A 117 17.83 -0.80 -1.17
C MET A 117 19.23 -0.99 -1.74
N GLN A 118 19.48 -0.40 -2.92
CA GLN A 118 20.80 -0.33 -3.56
C GLN A 118 21.27 1.12 -3.55
N GLU A 119 22.55 1.33 -3.39
CA GLU A 119 23.15 2.67 -3.51
C GLU A 119 23.10 3.12 -4.98
N GLY A 120 22.69 4.37 -5.21
CA GLY A 120 22.51 4.94 -6.55
C GLY A 120 21.11 4.72 -7.11
N GLU A 121 21.02 4.43 -8.39
CA GLU A 121 19.75 4.25 -9.10
C GLU A 121 19.37 2.78 -9.13
N GLN A 122 18.09 2.49 -8.87
CA GLN A 122 17.50 1.15 -8.99
C GLN A 122 16.09 1.24 -9.53
N GLU A 123 15.65 0.17 -10.18
CA GLU A 123 14.29 0.03 -10.70
C GLU A 123 13.62 -1.23 -10.14
N PHE A 124 12.33 -1.17 -9.93
CA PHE A 124 11.51 -2.31 -9.53
C PHE A 124 10.04 -2.07 -9.89
N ILE A 125 9.23 -3.10 -9.77
CA ILE A 125 7.82 -3.05 -10.15
C ILE A 125 6.95 -3.30 -8.92
N LEU A 126 5.92 -2.46 -8.75
CA LEU A 126 4.82 -2.67 -7.82
C LEU A 126 3.55 -3.05 -8.60
N GLU A 127 2.67 -3.82 -7.97
CA GLU A 127 1.36 -4.16 -8.54
C GLU A 127 0.25 -3.44 -7.78
N SER A 128 -0.51 -2.60 -8.48
CA SER A 128 -1.72 -1.96 -7.99
C SER A 128 -2.98 -2.68 -8.53
N PRO A 129 -4.18 -2.37 -8.02
CA PRO A 129 -5.42 -2.86 -8.63
C PRO A 129 -5.62 -2.45 -10.10
N ALA A 130 -4.95 -1.40 -10.56
CA ALA A 130 -4.99 -0.95 -11.96
C ALA A 130 -3.93 -1.62 -12.85
N GLY A 131 -2.93 -2.29 -12.28
CA GLY A 131 -1.86 -2.95 -13.02
C GLY A 131 -0.46 -2.66 -12.45
N LEU A 132 0.56 -2.87 -13.27
CA LEU A 132 1.95 -2.71 -12.87
C LEU A 132 2.37 -1.25 -12.88
N ALA A 133 3.04 -0.83 -11.83
CA ALA A 133 3.67 0.47 -11.69
C ALA A 133 5.20 0.30 -11.73
N HIS A 134 5.85 0.89 -12.72
CA HIS A 134 7.31 0.90 -12.84
C HIS A 134 7.88 2.01 -11.96
N ILE A 135 8.76 1.64 -11.06
CA ILE A 135 9.35 2.53 -10.06
C ILE A 135 10.83 2.71 -10.35
N GLY A 136 11.25 3.96 -10.49
CA GLY A 136 12.66 4.34 -10.43
C GLY A 136 12.96 4.97 -9.06
N ALA A 137 13.98 4.51 -8.40
CA ALA A 137 14.43 5.03 -7.11
C ALA A 137 15.89 5.49 -7.19
N LYS A 138 16.18 6.64 -6.59
CA LYS A 138 17.53 7.09 -6.34
C LYS A 138 17.77 7.10 -4.84
N CYS A 139 18.78 6.34 -4.40
CA CYS A 139 19.09 6.14 -3.00
C CYS A 139 20.53 6.53 -2.67
N HIS A 140 20.73 7.14 -1.51
CA HIS A 140 22.04 7.52 -1.04
C HIS A 140 22.14 7.41 0.48
N ASN A 141 23.23 6.80 0.97
CA ASN A 141 23.49 6.61 2.39
C ASN A 141 22.33 5.94 3.15
N GLY A 142 21.70 4.93 2.54
CA GLY A 142 20.58 4.18 3.15
C GLY A 142 19.26 4.95 3.22
N ARG A 143 19.10 5.99 2.41
CA ARG A 143 17.88 6.79 2.30
C ARG A 143 17.44 6.95 0.85
N VAL A 144 16.15 7.07 0.66
CA VAL A 144 15.56 7.42 -0.63
C VAL A 144 15.67 8.92 -0.85
N GLU A 145 16.38 9.34 -1.91
CA GLU A 145 16.46 10.74 -2.33
C GLU A 145 15.29 11.13 -3.22
N SER A 146 14.89 10.24 -4.13
CA SER A 146 13.76 10.46 -5.01
C SER A 146 13.14 9.15 -5.49
N ILE A 147 11.83 9.20 -5.74
CA ILE A 147 11.06 8.14 -6.42
C ILE A 147 10.42 8.76 -7.66
N THR A 148 10.52 8.04 -8.76
CA THR A 148 9.77 8.28 -9.97
C THR A 148 8.86 7.10 -10.24
N CYS A 149 7.64 7.35 -10.71
CA CYS A 149 6.73 6.31 -11.17
C CYS A 149 6.12 6.73 -12.51
N GLU A 150 6.05 5.78 -13.43
CA GLU A 150 5.29 5.99 -14.66
C GLU A 150 3.79 5.96 -14.33
N GLY A 151 3.08 7.00 -14.79
CA GLY A 151 1.63 7.03 -14.69
C GLY A 151 1.01 5.93 -15.56
N LEU A 152 -0.02 5.28 -15.04
CA LEU A 152 -0.81 4.36 -15.84
C LEU A 152 -1.66 5.12 -16.86
N PRO A 153 -1.91 4.55 -18.07
CA PRO A 153 -2.82 5.17 -19.03
C PRO A 153 -4.19 5.42 -18.42
N SER A 154 -4.69 6.64 -18.51
CA SER A 154 -6.03 7.02 -18.07
C SER A 154 -6.96 7.14 -19.27
N TYR A 155 -8.19 6.66 -19.10
CA TYR A 155 -9.24 6.75 -20.13
C TYR A 155 -10.59 7.01 -19.47
N ILE A 156 -11.48 7.60 -20.21
CA ILE A 156 -12.89 7.75 -19.80
C ILE A 156 -13.63 6.53 -20.35
N ALA A 157 -14.31 5.80 -19.46
CA ALA A 157 -15.13 4.66 -19.80
C ALA A 157 -16.56 5.09 -20.13
#